data_aea6087a80e5baf3bb0b64ab13017b96
#
_entry.id   aea6087a80e5baf3bb0b64ab13017b96
#
_cell.length_a   1.000
_cell.length_b   1.000
_cell.length_c   1.000
_cell.angle_alpha   90.00
_cell.angle_beta   90.00
_cell.angle_gamma   90.00
#
_symmetry.space_group_name_H-M   'P 1'
#
loop_
_entity.id
_entity.type
_entity.pdbx_description
1 polymer ?
#
loop_
_entity_poly.entity_id
_entity_poly.type
_entity_poly.pdbx_seq_one_letter_code
_entity_poly.pdbx_strand_id
1 'polypeptide(L)'
;MSDTFDAIVLGAGAAGLMCAARAGQRGKRVLVLEKAEKPGKKILISGGGRCNFTNIGAGPANYLSSNPHFAKSALARYTSRDFLELVESYGIAWHEKTLGQLFCDGSSKQIVEMLLAECAKGDVDIRCGEEVTGVEHADCFTVTTQTGQYSAPALVIATGGPSIPKMGATGFAYDLARQFGLKIVEPRPALVPLTLGGEEVLFRDISGVSAPVVASAGKASFPEAALFTHRGLSGPSILQVSSYWKPGEEIAIDFLPGTTGDWLLDRKRDNPRATMRSLLRDVLPARLADILAEKLGIETELGNASDKALRAAQERLKRWTFRPSGTEGFAKAEVTVGGISTAELSSKTLEAKKVPGLYAIGEAVDVTGWLGGYNFQWAWASGVAAAQAL
;
A
#
# COMPACT_ATOMS: atom_id res chain seq x y z
N MET A 1 1.25 2.62 -41.94
CA MET A 1 -0.04 1.99 -41.60
C MET A 1 -0.11 2.00 -40.07
N SER A 2 -1.16 2.59 -39.50
CA SER A 2 -1.31 2.54 -38.03
C SER A 2 -1.66 1.12 -37.65
N ASP A 3 -0.85 0.54 -36.72
CA ASP A 3 -1.18 -0.75 -36.14
C ASP A 3 -2.46 -0.60 -35.30
N THR A 4 -3.52 -1.27 -35.69
CA THR A 4 -4.81 -1.24 -34.97
C THR A 4 -4.88 -2.41 -34.01
N PHE A 5 -5.25 -2.11 -32.75
CA PHE A 5 -5.47 -3.07 -31.68
C PHE A 5 -6.92 -2.99 -31.19
N ASP A 6 -7.38 -3.97 -30.43
CA ASP A 6 -8.67 -3.89 -29.72
C ASP A 6 -8.53 -3.08 -28.43
N ALA A 7 -7.36 -3.14 -27.79
CA ALA A 7 -7.06 -2.39 -26.58
C ALA A 7 -5.57 -2.02 -26.50
N ILE A 8 -5.30 -0.82 -25.98
CA ILE A 8 -3.95 -0.37 -25.59
C ILE A 8 -3.91 -0.26 -24.06
N VAL A 9 -2.93 -0.92 -23.41
CA VAL A 9 -2.69 -0.86 -21.97
C VAL A 9 -1.44 -0.03 -21.71
N LEU A 10 -1.56 1.04 -20.95
CA LEU A 10 -0.45 1.90 -20.56
C LEU A 10 0.13 1.42 -19.22
N GLY A 11 1.33 0.85 -19.27
CA GLY A 11 2.08 0.33 -18.12
C GLY A 11 2.06 -1.20 -18.04
N ALA A 12 3.26 -1.80 -18.05
CA ALA A 12 3.49 -3.23 -17.83
C ALA A 12 3.78 -3.56 -16.35
N GLY A 13 3.03 -2.95 -15.43
CA GLY A 13 3.00 -3.30 -14.02
C GLY A 13 2.04 -4.45 -13.72
N ALA A 14 1.80 -4.72 -12.45
CA ALA A 14 0.94 -5.80 -11.98
C ALA A 14 -0.46 -5.76 -12.64
N ALA A 15 -1.16 -4.65 -12.53
CA ALA A 15 -2.52 -4.50 -13.07
C ALA A 15 -2.55 -4.57 -14.60
N GLY A 16 -1.59 -3.92 -15.27
CA GLY A 16 -1.54 -3.88 -16.72
C GLY A 16 -1.24 -5.24 -17.35
N LEU A 17 -0.25 -5.98 -16.83
CA LEU A 17 0.06 -7.33 -17.31
C LEU A 17 -1.11 -8.30 -17.08
N MET A 18 -1.75 -8.25 -15.91
CA MET A 18 -2.93 -9.08 -15.65
C MET A 18 -4.09 -8.74 -16.58
N CYS A 19 -4.37 -7.46 -16.81
CA CYS A 19 -5.41 -7.02 -17.73
C CYS A 19 -5.11 -7.50 -19.16
N ALA A 20 -3.90 -7.25 -19.63
CA ALA A 20 -3.49 -7.63 -20.99
C ALA A 20 -3.55 -9.15 -21.21
N ALA A 21 -3.02 -9.93 -20.28
CA ALA A 21 -3.04 -11.39 -20.36
C ALA A 21 -4.48 -11.93 -20.46
N ARG A 22 -5.37 -11.45 -19.58
CA ARG A 22 -6.77 -11.90 -19.57
C ARG A 22 -7.56 -11.45 -20.77
N ALA A 23 -7.30 -10.26 -21.29
CA ALA A 23 -7.94 -9.77 -22.52
C ALA A 23 -7.44 -10.52 -23.76
N GLY A 24 -6.12 -10.73 -23.90
CA GLY A 24 -5.51 -11.50 -25.00
C GLY A 24 -6.01 -12.94 -25.04
N GLN A 25 -6.07 -13.64 -23.90
CA GLN A 25 -6.61 -15.00 -23.80
C GLN A 25 -8.09 -15.11 -24.16
N ARG A 26 -8.81 -13.99 -24.21
CA ARG A 26 -10.20 -13.89 -24.72
C ARG A 26 -10.27 -13.54 -26.20
N GLY A 27 -9.13 -13.55 -26.90
CA GLY A 27 -9.04 -13.29 -28.34
C GLY A 27 -8.96 -11.80 -28.72
N LYS A 28 -8.68 -10.91 -27.75
CA LYS A 28 -8.45 -9.49 -28.05
C LYS A 28 -7.01 -9.27 -28.51
N ARG A 29 -6.81 -8.46 -29.54
CA ARG A 29 -5.49 -7.97 -29.93
C ARG A 29 -5.07 -6.83 -29.03
N VAL A 30 -4.15 -7.09 -28.10
CA VAL A 30 -3.76 -6.15 -27.05
C VAL A 30 -2.32 -5.68 -27.24
N LEU A 31 -2.11 -4.35 -27.14
CA LEU A 31 -0.79 -3.72 -27.05
C LEU A 31 -0.55 -3.23 -25.63
N VAL A 32 0.58 -3.56 -25.03
CA VAL A 32 1.06 -2.98 -23.78
C VAL A 32 2.25 -2.06 -24.07
N LEU A 33 2.14 -0.81 -23.62
CA LEU A 33 3.21 0.19 -23.72
C LEU A 33 3.80 0.45 -22.33
N GLU A 34 5.10 0.21 -22.19
CA GLU A 34 5.83 0.42 -20.93
C GLU A 34 7.01 1.36 -21.16
N LYS A 35 7.05 2.46 -20.40
CA LYS A 35 8.15 3.44 -20.45
C LYS A 35 9.50 2.84 -20.02
N ALA A 36 9.48 1.92 -19.08
CA ALA A 36 10.69 1.29 -18.59
C ALA A 36 11.22 0.24 -19.58
N GLU A 37 12.53 -0.01 -19.54
CA GLU A 37 13.17 -1.06 -20.35
C GLU A 37 12.73 -2.49 -20.01
N LYS A 38 12.13 -2.69 -18.82
CA LYS A 38 11.68 -4.01 -18.34
C LYS A 38 10.34 -3.90 -17.63
N PRO A 39 9.44 -4.88 -17.84
CA PRO A 39 8.15 -4.91 -17.18
C PRO A 39 8.26 -5.29 -15.69
N GLY A 40 7.24 -5.00 -14.90
CA GLY A 40 7.09 -5.52 -13.54
C GLY A 40 8.03 -4.92 -12.50
N LYS A 41 8.63 -3.74 -12.72
CA LYS A 41 9.63 -3.15 -11.80
C LYS A 41 9.21 -3.13 -10.34
N LYS A 42 7.97 -2.71 -10.01
CA LYS A 42 7.46 -2.71 -8.64
C LYS A 42 7.31 -4.13 -8.05
N ILE A 43 6.95 -5.11 -8.88
CA ILE A 43 6.89 -6.53 -8.48
C ILE A 43 8.27 -6.99 -8.04
N LEU A 44 9.30 -6.69 -8.84
CA LEU A 44 10.67 -7.16 -8.63
C LEU A 44 11.28 -6.71 -7.31
N ILE A 45 10.94 -5.52 -6.81
CA ILE A 45 11.48 -4.97 -5.55
C ILE A 45 10.60 -5.28 -4.33
N SER A 46 9.36 -5.70 -4.54
CA SER A 46 8.40 -5.91 -3.46
C SER A 46 8.81 -7.08 -2.56
N GLY A 47 8.41 -7.00 -1.28
CA GLY A 47 8.69 -8.05 -0.31
C GLY A 47 10.18 -8.41 -0.17
N GLY A 48 11.09 -7.44 -0.37
CA GLY A 48 12.53 -7.70 -0.32
C GLY A 48 13.02 -8.59 -1.47
N GLY A 49 12.37 -8.53 -2.64
CA GLY A 49 12.70 -9.33 -3.82
C GLY A 49 12.03 -10.71 -3.86
N ARG A 50 11.12 -11.00 -2.91
CA ARG A 50 10.33 -12.25 -2.86
C ARG A 50 8.87 -12.06 -3.27
N CYS A 51 8.44 -10.86 -3.59
CA CYS A 51 7.08 -10.47 -3.90
C CYS A 51 6.05 -10.95 -2.86
N ASN A 52 5.52 -10.03 -2.08
CA ASN A 52 4.30 -10.28 -1.31
C ASN A 52 3.11 -10.19 -2.27
N PHE A 53 2.84 -11.29 -3.00
CA PHE A 53 2.01 -11.26 -4.20
C PHE A 53 0.50 -11.17 -3.92
N THR A 54 0.04 -11.55 -2.73
CA THR A 54 -1.35 -11.37 -2.27
C THR A 54 -1.47 -11.55 -0.75
N ASN A 55 -2.69 -11.37 -0.25
CA ASN A 55 -3.06 -11.69 1.13
C ASN A 55 -4.30 -12.58 1.12
N ILE A 56 -4.25 -13.72 1.82
CA ILE A 56 -5.34 -14.69 1.85
C ILE A 56 -6.61 -14.11 2.50
N GLY A 57 -6.44 -13.14 3.41
CA GLY A 57 -7.53 -12.41 4.07
C GLY A 57 -8.01 -11.18 3.31
N ALA A 58 -7.59 -10.97 2.06
CA ALA A 58 -7.95 -9.77 1.31
C ALA A 58 -9.47 -9.65 1.10
N GLY A 59 -10.05 -8.60 1.66
CA GLY A 59 -11.46 -8.29 1.55
C GLY A 59 -11.71 -6.78 1.51
N PRO A 60 -12.92 -6.33 1.16
CA PRO A 60 -13.22 -4.91 0.94
C PRO A 60 -12.89 -3.99 2.13
N ALA A 61 -12.91 -4.50 3.36
CA ALA A 61 -12.61 -3.75 4.57
C ALA A 61 -11.11 -3.34 4.68
N ASN A 62 -10.24 -3.98 3.91
CA ASN A 62 -8.80 -3.74 3.92
C ASN A 62 -8.38 -2.64 2.94
N TYR A 63 -9.31 -1.92 2.35
CA TYR A 63 -9.03 -0.89 1.35
C TYR A 63 -9.60 0.47 1.73
N LEU A 64 -8.78 1.50 1.57
CA LEU A 64 -9.17 2.90 1.66
C LEU A 64 -9.62 3.36 0.28
N SER A 65 -10.72 4.10 0.25
CA SER A 65 -11.25 4.77 -0.94
C SER A 65 -12.27 5.80 -0.49
N SER A 66 -12.50 6.84 -1.27
CA SER A 66 -13.63 7.74 -1.07
C SER A 66 -14.99 7.02 -1.22
N ASN A 67 -15.02 5.88 -1.92
CA ASN A 67 -16.15 4.95 -1.93
C ASN A 67 -15.72 3.57 -1.38
N PRO A 68 -15.97 3.25 -0.09
CA PRO A 68 -15.53 2.00 0.54
C PRO A 68 -16.16 0.74 -0.08
N HIS A 69 -17.14 0.89 -0.96
CA HIS A 69 -17.81 -0.23 -1.61
C HIS A 69 -17.30 -0.49 -3.02
N PHE A 70 -16.45 0.39 -3.57
CA PHE A 70 -16.04 0.32 -4.97
C PHE A 70 -15.31 -0.98 -5.31
N ALA A 71 -14.38 -1.39 -4.48
CA ALA A 71 -13.54 -2.58 -4.72
C ALA A 71 -14.29 -3.92 -4.62
N LYS A 72 -15.48 -3.95 -3.99
CA LYS A 72 -16.23 -5.19 -3.70
C LYS A 72 -16.43 -6.08 -4.92
N SER A 73 -16.87 -5.49 -6.04
CA SER A 73 -17.20 -6.25 -7.25
C SER A 73 -15.98 -6.90 -7.89
N ALA A 74 -14.88 -6.18 -8.01
CA ALA A 74 -13.65 -6.71 -8.59
C ALA A 74 -13.03 -7.78 -7.70
N LEU A 75 -12.92 -7.53 -6.39
CA LEU A 75 -12.35 -8.49 -5.43
C LEU A 75 -13.17 -9.79 -5.30
N ALA A 76 -14.50 -9.72 -5.48
CA ALA A 76 -15.35 -10.92 -5.45
C ALA A 76 -15.21 -11.77 -6.72
N ARG A 77 -14.86 -11.16 -7.87
CA ARG A 77 -14.72 -11.87 -9.16
C ARG A 77 -13.32 -12.43 -9.38
N TYR A 78 -12.33 -11.90 -8.69
CA TYR A 78 -10.96 -12.40 -8.71
C TYR A 78 -10.35 -12.26 -7.32
N THR A 79 -10.39 -13.36 -6.61
CA THR A 79 -10.00 -13.45 -5.20
C THR A 79 -8.49 -13.71 -5.05
N SER A 80 -7.99 -13.64 -3.82
CA SER A 80 -6.62 -14.06 -3.51
C SER A 80 -6.36 -15.53 -3.81
N ARG A 81 -7.40 -16.37 -3.72
CA ARG A 81 -7.30 -17.80 -4.07
C ARG A 81 -7.13 -18.02 -5.57
N ASP A 82 -7.86 -17.27 -6.40
CA ASP A 82 -7.70 -17.35 -7.86
C ASP A 82 -6.29 -16.98 -8.30
N PHE A 83 -5.68 -15.97 -7.65
CA PHE A 83 -4.28 -15.63 -7.94
C PHE A 83 -3.31 -16.69 -7.40
N LEU A 84 -3.57 -17.24 -6.22
CA LEU A 84 -2.77 -18.31 -5.64
C LEU A 84 -2.80 -19.56 -6.53
N GLU A 85 -3.97 -19.98 -7.03
CA GLU A 85 -4.12 -21.07 -7.98
C GLU A 85 -3.31 -20.84 -9.26
N LEU A 86 -3.26 -19.59 -9.75
CA LEU A 86 -2.41 -19.24 -10.88
C LEU A 86 -0.92 -19.42 -10.53
N VAL A 87 -0.47 -18.95 -9.37
CA VAL A 87 0.92 -19.12 -8.89
C VAL A 87 1.29 -20.60 -8.79
N GLU A 88 0.41 -21.42 -8.22
CA GLU A 88 0.59 -22.86 -8.05
C GLU A 88 0.62 -23.60 -9.41
N SER A 89 -0.19 -23.17 -10.38
CA SER A 89 -0.22 -23.76 -11.72
C SER A 89 1.10 -23.61 -12.49
N TYR A 90 1.93 -22.65 -12.08
CA TYR A 90 3.29 -22.45 -12.59
C TYR A 90 4.37 -23.12 -11.73
N GLY A 91 3.99 -23.89 -10.71
CA GLY A 91 4.93 -24.56 -9.81
C GLY A 91 5.77 -23.60 -8.97
N ILE A 92 5.29 -22.37 -8.75
CA ILE A 92 6.01 -21.38 -7.94
C ILE A 92 5.78 -21.70 -6.47
N ALA A 93 6.86 -22.07 -5.76
CA ALA A 93 6.83 -22.33 -4.34
C ALA A 93 6.59 -21.02 -3.54
N TRP A 94 5.78 -21.12 -2.51
CA TRP A 94 5.38 -19.97 -1.68
C TRP A 94 5.19 -20.36 -0.22
N HIS A 95 5.19 -19.35 0.67
CA HIS A 95 4.83 -19.53 2.08
C HIS A 95 3.95 -18.39 2.57
N GLU A 96 3.15 -18.66 3.58
CA GLU A 96 2.47 -17.65 4.39
C GLU A 96 3.44 -17.18 5.49
N LYS A 97 3.63 -15.87 5.60
CA LYS A 97 4.51 -15.28 6.63
C LYS A 97 3.73 -14.96 7.89
N THR A 98 3.03 -13.85 7.91
CA THR A 98 2.20 -13.37 9.04
C THR A 98 0.96 -12.69 8.49
N LEU A 99 -0.15 -12.74 9.23
CA LEU A 99 -1.37 -12.01 8.90
C LEU A 99 -1.89 -12.29 7.46
N GLY A 100 -1.72 -13.50 6.97
CA GLY A 100 -2.22 -13.91 5.65
C GLY A 100 -1.37 -13.45 4.47
N GLN A 101 -0.18 -12.90 4.68
CA GLN A 101 0.72 -12.43 3.63
C GLN A 101 1.40 -13.60 2.92
N LEU A 102 1.24 -13.69 1.59
CA LEU A 102 1.84 -14.75 0.79
C LEU A 102 3.05 -14.26 -0.01
N PHE A 103 4.17 -14.96 0.13
CA PHE A 103 5.45 -14.63 -0.51
C PHE A 103 5.96 -15.79 -1.36
N CYS A 104 6.66 -15.49 -2.46
CA CYS A 104 7.44 -16.52 -3.16
C CYS A 104 8.63 -16.97 -2.29
N ASP A 105 8.93 -18.25 -2.28
CA ASP A 105 10.11 -18.80 -1.61
C ASP A 105 11.39 -18.39 -2.34
N GLY A 106 11.35 -18.40 -3.66
CA GLY A 106 12.46 -18.06 -4.52
C GLY A 106 12.58 -16.55 -4.77
N SER A 107 12.09 -16.08 -5.90
CA SER A 107 12.29 -14.71 -6.38
C SER A 107 10.99 -14.12 -6.95
N SER A 108 10.81 -12.82 -6.74
CA SER A 108 9.77 -12.02 -7.40
C SER A 108 9.79 -12.08 -8.94
N LYS A 109 10.93 -12.47 -9.53
CA LYS A 109 11.07 -12.70 -10.97
C LYS A 109 10.08 -13.77 -11.47
N GLN A 110 9.84 -14.80 -10.67
CA GLN A 110 8.91 -15.88 -11.02
C GLN A 110 7.48 -15.36 -11.28
N ILE A 111 7.02 -14.39 -10.49
CA ILE A 111 5.71 -13.75 -10.71
C ILE A 111 5.72 -12.94 -12.03
N VAL A 112 6.78 -12.22 -12.33
CA VAL A 112 6.88 -11.47 -13.60
C VAL A 112 6.93 -12.42 -14.79
N GLU A 113 7.73 -13.47 -14.73
CA GLU A 113 7.84 -14.50 -15.76
C GLU A 113 6.50 -15.23 -15.99
N MET A 114 5.78 -15.55 -14.94
CA MET A 114 4.43 -16.10 -15.00
C MET A 114 3.47 -15.17 -15.74
N LEU A 115 3.44 -13.89 -15.38
CA LEU A 115 2.56 -12.91 -16.02
C LEU A 115 2.91 -12.71 -17.51
N LEU A 116 4.19 -12.70 -17.85
CA LEU A 116 4.64 -12.63 -19.25
C LEU A 116 4.25 -13.90 -20.03
N ALA A 117 4.35 -15.07 -19.42
CA ALA A 117 3.88 -16.31 -20.03
C ALA A 117 2.36 -16.31 -20.22
N GLU A 118 1.59 -15.76 -19.27
CA GLU A 118 0.14 -15.56 -19.44
C GLU A 118 -0.19 -14.57 -20.58
N CYS A 119 0.59 -13.50 -20.74
CA CYS A 119 0.48 -12.58 -21.87
C CYS A 119 0.79 -13.28 -23.21
N ALA A 120 1.85 -14.10 -23.25
CA ALA A 120 2.23 -14.85 -24.45
C ALA A 120 1.15 -15.84 -24.88
N LYS A 121 0.42 -16.49 -23.95
CA LYS A 121 -0.73 -17.34 -24.29
C LYS A 121 -1.86 -16.60 -25.00
N GLY A 122 -1.95 -15.27 -24.80
CA GLY A 122 -2.95 -14.41 -25.44
C GLY A 122 -2.40 -13.57 -26.59
N ASP A 123 -1.22 -13.88 -27.12
CA ASP A 123 -0.55 -13.16 -28.20
C ASP A 123 -0.47 -11.63 -27.96
N VAL A 124 -0.24 -11.24 -26.69
CA VAL A 124 -0.13 -9.82 -26.29
C VAL A 124 1.20 -9.24 -26.79
N ASP A 125 1.11 -8.10 -27.50
CA ASP A 125 2.28 -7.31 -27.91
C ASP A 125 2.74 -6.42 -26.73
N ILE A 126 3.92 -6.65 -26.17
CA ILE A 126 4.49 -5.87 -25.07
C ILE A 126 5.71 -5.11 -25.56
N ARG A 127 5.61 -3.77 -25.57
CA ARG A 127 6.70 -2.88 -25.99
C ARG A 127 7.21 -2.10 -24.79
N CYS A 128 8.46 -2.38 -24.43
CA CYS A 128 9.19 -1.68 -23.37
C CYS A 128 10.09 -0.58 -23.97
N GLY A 129 10.43 0.44 -23.16
CA GLY A 129 11.16 1.61 -23.64
C GLY A 129 10.28 2.61 -24.40
N GLU A 130 8.95 2.43 -24.34
CA GLU A 130 7.96 3.23 -25.05
C GLU A 130 7.36 4.31 -24.17
N GLU A 131 7.91 5.52 -24.24
CA GLU A 131 7.34 6.67 -23.52
C GLU A 131 6.18 7.26 -24.31
N VAL A 132 5.00 7.29 -23.71
CA VAL A 132 3.81 7.94 -24.27
C VAL A 132 3.98 9.46 -24.22
N THR A 133 3.92 10.11 -25.39
CA THR A 133 4.07 11.55 -25.54
C THR A 133 2.74 12.27 -25.77
N GLY A 134 1.70 11.54 -26.20
CA GLY A 134 0.37 12.09 -26.42
C GLY A 134 -0.69 11.00 -26.48
N VAL A 135 -1.90 11.36 -26.08
CA VAL A 135 -3.11 10.54 -26.23
C VAL A 135 -4.24 11.42 -26.72
N GLU A 136 -4.87 11.03 -27.81
CA GLU A 136 -6.04 11.70 -28.38
C GLU A 136 -7.20 10.72 -28.44
N HIS A 137 -8.43 11.25 -28.44
CA HIS A 137 -9.65 10.47 -28.57
C HIS A 137 -10.61 11.17 -29.53
N ALA A 138 -10.92 10.49 -30.61
CA ALA A 138 -11.97 10.84 -31.54
C ALA A 138 -12.93 9.63 -31.68
N ASP A 139 -12.93 8.93 -32.80
CA ASP A 139 -13.66 7.66 -32.98
C ASP A 139 -12.97 6.50 -32.19
N CYS A 140 -11.67 6.62 -31.98
CA CYS A 140 -10.84 5.69 -31.18
C CYS A 140 -9.75 6.47 -30.44
N PHE A 141 -9.08 5.79 -29.50
CA PHE A 141 -7.88 6.33 -28.85
C PHE A 141 -6.68 6.20 -29.79
N THR A 142 -5.95 7.30 -29.95
CA THR A 142 -4.67 7.34 -30.64
C THR A 142 -3.57 7.66 -29.63
N VAL A 143 -2.65 6.73 -29.42
CA VAL A 143 -1.52 6.86 -28.51
C VAL A 143 -0.27 7.11 -29.33
N THR A 144 0.41 8.22 -29.07
CA THR A 144 1.67 8.60 -29.69
C THR A 144 2.81 8.33 -28.73
N THR A 145 3.86 7.66 -29.20
CA THR A 145 5.13 7.45 -28.51
C THR A 145 6.27 8.06 -29.29
N GLN A 146 7.50 7.90 -28.82
CA GLN A 146 8.70 8.33 -29.53
C GLN A 146 8.95 7.50 -30.79
N THR A 147 8.44 6.27 -30.87
CA THR A 147 8.73 5.32 -31.95
C THR A 147 7.59 5.15 -32.93
N GLY A 148 6.35 5.56 -32.58
CA GLY A 148 5.21 5.37 -33.46
C GLY A 148 3.89 5.86 -32.86
N GLN A 149 2.83 5.53 -33.61
CA GLN A 149 1.47 5.86 -33.27
C GLN A 149 0.59 4.62 -33.37
N TYR A 150 -0.24 4.39 -32.36
CA TYR A 150 -1.06 3.20 -32.19
C TYR A 150 -2.51 3.59 -31.93
N SER A 151 -3.44 2.83 -32.47
CA SER A 151 -4.87 3.13 -32.32
C SER A 151 -5.66 1.94 -31.80
N ALA A 152 -6.61 2.21 -30.90
CA ALA A 152 -7.53 1.21 -30.37
C ALA A 152 -8.85 1.84 -29.91
N PRO A 153 -9.98 1.12 -29.97
CA PRO A 153 -11.24 1.59 -29.38
C PRO A 153 -11.20 1.61 -27.85
N ALA A 154 -10.28 0.88 -27.22
CA ALA A 154 -10.15 0.86 -25.76
C ALA A 154 -8.73 1.25 -25.30
N LEU A 155 -8.67 2.07 -24.22
CA LEU A 155 -7.44 2.51 -23.56
C LEU A 155 -7.51 2.20 -22.06
N VAL A 156 -6.49 1.53 -21.52
CA VAL A 156 -6.41 1.16 -20.12
C VAL A 156 -5.26 1.91 -19.45
N ILE A 157 -5.57 2.77 -18.48
CA ILE A 157 -4.60 3.46 -17.64
C ILE A 157 -4.16 2.50 -16.51
N ALA A 158 -2.93 1.99 -16.58
CA ALA A 158 -2.35 1.04 -15.63
C ALA A 158 -0.96 1.46 -15.15
N THR A 159 -0.60 2.74 -15.29
CA THR A 159 0.75 3.28 -14.97
C THR A 159 1.01 3.46 -13.47
N GLY A 160 0.01 3.19 -12.62
CA GLY A 160 0.11 3.32 -11.18
C GLY A 160 0.11 4.77 -10.69
N GLY A 161 0.59 4.98 -9.46
CA GLY A 161 0.72 6.28 -8.80
C GLY A 161 2.19 6.71 -8.67
N PRO A 162 2.46 7.89 -8.09
CA PRO A 162 3.80 8.50 -8.01
C PRO A 162 4.70 7.91 -6.91
N SER A 163 4.27 6.85 -6.20
CA SER A 163 5.10 6.23 -5.16
C SER A 163 6.37 5.61 -5.75
N ILE A 164 7.52 5.80 -5.06
CA ILE A 164 8.86 5.39 -5.45
C ILE A 164 9.28 6.00 -6.82
N PRO A 165 9.41 7.33 -6.94
CA PRO A 165 9.73 7.99 -8.21
C PRO A 165 11.02 7.49 -8.89
N LYS A 166 11.99 7.00 -8.10
CA LYS A 166 13.23 6.39 -8.60
C LYS A 166 13.01 5.17 -9.52
N MET A 167 11.82 4.57 -9.45
CA MET A 167 11.43 3.45 -10.32
C MET A 167 10.80 3.91 -11.64
N GLY A 168 10.66 5.22 -11.86
CA GLY A 168 10.01 5.80 -13.02
C GLY A 168 8.52 6.12 -12.79
N ALA A 169 8.03 5.98 -11.55
CA ALA A 169 6.68 6.36 -11.18
C ALA A 169 6.48 7.88 -11.28
N THR A 170 5.38 8.30 -11.91
CA THR A 170 5.02 9.70 -12.13
C THR A 170 3.53 9.92 -11.89
N GLY A 171 3.08 11.16 -11.99
CA GLY A 171 1.65 11.52 -11.99
C GLY A 171 0.94 11.32 -13.34
N PHE A 172 1.55 10.69 -14.33
CA PHE A 172 1.04 10.57 -15.70
C PHE A 172 -0.41 10.04 -15.77
N ALA A 173 -0.75 9.02 -14.98
CA ALA A 173 -2.12 8.52 -14.90
C ALA A 173 -3.14 9.61 -14.56
N TYR A 174 -2.77 10.52 -13.66
CA TYR A 174 -3.66 11.59 -13.19
C TYR A 174 -3.75 12.73 -14.18
N ASP A 175 -2.66 13.06 -14.87
CA ASP A 175 -2.66 14.09 -15.90
C ASP A 175 -3.49 13.63 -17.10
N LEU A 176 -3.33 12.38 -17.53
CA LEU A 176 -4.15 11.78 -18.58
C LEU A 176 -5.64 11.71 -18.18
N ALA A 177 -5.95 11.31 -16.95
CA ALA A 177 -7.32 11.29 -16.46
C ALA A 177 -7.95 12.70 -16.43
N ARG A 178 -7.20 13.73 -16.01
CA ARG A 178 -7.66 15.13 -16.06
C ARG A 178 -7.90 15.62 -17.49
N GLN A 179 -7.05 15.24 -18.44
CA GLN A 179 -7.22 15.53 -19.87
C GLN A 179 -8.59 15.04 -20.38
N PHE A 180 -9.03 13.88 -19.91
CA PHE A 180 -10.34 13.31 -20.22
C PHE A 180 -11.47 13.75 -19.27
N GLY A 181 -11.24 14.76 -18.44
CA GLY A 181 -12.25 15.35 -17.56
C GLY A 181 -12.62 14.50 -16.35
N LEU A 182 -11.81 13.50 -15.98
CA LEU A 182 -12.01 12.70 -14.78
C LEU A 182 -11.49 13.43 -13.55
N LYS A 183 -12.23 13.35 -12.45
CA LYS A 183 -11.83 13.92 -11.17
C LYS A 183 -10.76 13.06 -10.50
N ILE A 184 -9.83 13.73 -9.85
CA ILE A 184 -8.77 13.11 -9.05
C ILE A 184 -9.01 13.42 -7.58
N VAL A 185 -8.99 12.40 -6.74
CA VAL A 185 -8.83 12.53 -5.29
C VAL A 185 -7.36 12.82 -5.03
N GLU A 186 -7.06 13.85 -4.26
CA GLU A 186 -5.70 14.36 -4.06
C GLU A 186 -4.74 13.23 -3.66
N PRO A 187 -3.70 12.96 -4.44
CA PRO A 187 -2.75 11.89 -4.16
C PRO A 187 -1.84 12.24 -2.98
N ARG A 188 -1.70 11.33 -2.03
CA ARG A 188 -0.82 11.45 -0.87
C ARG A 188 0.05 10.22 -0.72
N PRO A 189 1.31 10.36 -0.20
CA PRO A 189 2.13 9.21 0.13
C PRO A 189 1.46 8.37 1.22
N ALA A 190 1.46 7.05 1.07
CA ALA A 190 0.86 6.11 1.99
C ALA A 190 1.77 4.88 2.20
N LEU A 191 1.53 4.14 3.27
CA LEU A 191 2.48 3.11 3.75
C LEU A 191 3.89 3.72 3.79
N VAL A 192 4.02 4.83 4.52
CA VAL A 192 5.20 5.71 4.51
C VAL A 192 5.62 6.03 5.95
N PRO A 193 6.92 6.12 6.25
CA PRO A 193 7.38 6.56 7.56
C PRO A 193 6.91 7.99 7.88
N LEU A 194 6.56 8.20 9.16
CA LEU A 194 6.17 9.49 9.70
C LEU A 194 7.38 10.20 10.32
N THR A 195 7.50 11.51 10.08
CA THR A 195 8.58 12.33 10.66
C THR A 195 8.13 12.94 11.98
N LEU A 196 9.06 13.05 12.95
CA LEU A 196 8.84 13.70 14.23
C LEU A 196 9.58 15.02 14.31
N GLY A 197 9.00 15.99 14.99
CA GLY A 197 9.55 17.32 15.24
C GLY A 197 9.28 17.80 16.65
N GLY A 198 9.67 19.05 16.97
CA GLY A 198 9.42 19.65 18.27
C GLY A 198 9.97 18.83 19.44
N GLU A 199 9.18 18.64 20.47
CA GLU A 199 9.56 17.89 21.67
C GLU A 199 9.69 16.36 21.45
N GLU A 200 9.18 15.84 20.33
CA GLU A 200 9.21 14.41 20.01
C GLU A 200 10.52 13.99 19.34
N VAL A 201 11.40 14.96 19.04
CA VAL A 201 12.72 14.71 18.39
C VAL A 201 13.56 13.71 19.22
N LEU A 202 13.42 13.73 20.56
CA LEU A 202 14.14 12.81 21.45
C LEU A 202 13.89 11.31 21.11
N PHE A 203 12.73 10.96 20.53
CA PHE A 203 12.47 9.61 20.08
C PHE A 203 13.29 9.21 18.84
N ARG A 204 13.93 10.16 18.18
CA ARG A 204 14.85 9.91 17.07
C ARG A 204 16.21 9.36 17.56
N ASP A 205 16.57 9.66 18.82
CA ASP A 205 17.84 9.22 19.45
C ASP A 205 17.83 7.71 19.72
N ILE A 206 16.65 7.08 19.76
CA ILE A 206 16.50 5.62 19.87
C ILE A 206 16.36 4.94 18.52
N SER A 207 16.89 5.51 17.47
CA SER A 207 16.88 4.92 16.13
C SER A 207 17.35 3.45 16.14
N GLY A 208 16.62 2.59 15.42
CA GLY A 208 16.81 1.14 15.37
C GLY A 208 16.04 0.36 16.44
N VAL A 209 15.42 1.03 17.42
CA VAL A 209 14.56 0.34 18.40
C VAL A 209 13.23 -0.01 17.76
N SER A 210 12.81 -1.27 17.93
CA SER A 210 11.50 -1.76 17.52
C SER A 210 10.76 -2.34 18.71
N ALA A 211 9.45 -2.12 18.79
CA ALA A 211 8.59 -2.67 19.83
C ALA A 211 7.23 -3.09 19.25
N PRO A 212 6.64 -4.21 19.73
CA PRO A 212 5.26 -4.54 19.45
C PRO A 212 4.34 -3.51 20.11
N VAL A 213 3.42 -2.95 19.33
CA VAL A 213 2.50 -1.89 19.76
C VAL A 213 1.14 -2.07 19.12
N VAL A 214 0.16 -1.26 19.54
CA VAL A 214 -1.02 -0.97 18.73
C VAL A 214 -0.97 0.50 18.34
N ALA A 215 -0.75 0.79 17.06
CA ALA A 215 -0.79 2.15 16.54
C ALA A 215 -2.19 2.46 15.97
N SER A 216 -2.68 3.70 16.21
CA SER A 216 -4.02 4.12 15.80
C SER A 216 -4.01 5.51 15.17
N ALA A 217 -4.82 5.70 14.13
CA ALA A 217 -5.14 7.00 13.53
C ALA A 217 -6.64 7.06 13.23
N GLY A 218 -7.35 8.01 13.82
CA GLY A 218 -8.81 8.07 13.76
C GLY A 218 -9.46 6.79 14.30
N LYS A 219 -10.17 6.07 13.44
CA LYS A 219 -10.84 4.77 13.80
C LYS A 219 -10.01 3.55 13.42
N ALA A 220 -8.93 3.73 12.68
CA ALA A 220 -8.06 2.63 12.26
C ALA A 220 -7.04 2.29 13.34
N SER A 221 -6.77 1.00 13.53
CA SER A 221 -5.87 0.50 14.56
C SER A 221 -5.15 -0.76 14.07
N PHE A 222 -3.83 -0.84 14.30
CA PHE A 222 -2.99 -1.89 13.76
C PHE A 222 -2.03 -2.43 14.82
N PRO A 223 -2.23 -3.71 15.25
CA PRO A 223 -1.39 -4.37 16.24
C PRO A 223 -0.17 -5.01 15.55
N GLU A 224 0.86 -4.25 15.32
CA GLU A 224 2.12 -4.69 14.71
C GLU A 224 3.29 -3.94 15.34
N ALA A 225 4.54 -4.20 14.89
CA ALA A 225 5.70 -3.50 15.42
C ALA A 225 5.77 -2.04 14.92
N ALA A 226 6.12 -1.12 15.83
CA ALA A 226 6.64 0.20 15.51
C ALA A 226 8.18 0.18 15.53
N LEU A 227 8.79 0.94 14.62
CA LEU A 227 10.23 1.13 14.54
C LEU A 227 10.55 2.62 14.69
N PHE A 228 11.40 2.96 15.61
CA PHE A 228 11.96 4.31 15.76
C PHE A 228 13.13 4.49 14.80
N THR A 229 13.14 5.62 14.09
CA THR A 229 14.19 5.95 13.10
C THR A 229 14.81 7.30 13.41
N HIS A 230 15.93 7.61 12.79
CA HIS A 230 16.59 8.92 12.90
C HIS A 230 15.73 10.10 12.38
N ARG A 231 14.60 9.85 11.72
CA ARG A 231 13.65 10.87 11.26
C ARG A 231 12.34 10.86 12.04
N GLY A 232 12.00 9.75 12.68
CA GLY A 232 10.74 9.60 13.41
C GLY A 232 10.31 8.14 13.53
N LEU A 233 9.14 7.80 13.01
CA LEU A 233 8.49 6.52 13.20
C LEU A 233 8.32 5.76 11.88
N SER A 234 8.52 4.46 11.93
CA SER A 234 8.33 3.50 10.83
C SER A 234 7.88 2.15 11.41
N GLY A 235 8.03 1.08 10.65
CA GLY A 235 7.57 -0.25 11.01
C GLY A 235 6.13 -0.50 10.58
N PRO A 236 5.68 -1.76 10.55
CA PRO A 236 4.40 -2.13 9.95
C PRO A 236 3.21 -1.36 10.51
N SER A 237 3.08 -1.22 11.83
CA SER A 237 1.96 -0.49 12.46
C SER A 237 1.93 0.98 12.04
N ILE A 238 3.10 1.62 11.93
CA ILE A 238 3.22 3.03 11.55
C ILE A 238 2.95 3.23 10.06
N LEU A 239 3.47 2.35 9.20
CA LEU A 239 3.18 2.37 7.77
C LEU A 239 1.67 2.25 7.53
N GLN A 240 1.00 1.35 8.23
CA GLN A 240 -0.47 1.20 8.16
C GLN A 240 -1.20 2.49 8.55
N VAL A 241 -0.92 3.06 9.73
CA VAL A 241 -1.62 4.27 10.19
C VAL A 241 -1.31 5.49 9.36
N SER A 242 -0.14 5.55 8.69
CA SER A 242 0.22 6.67 7.81
C SER A 242 -0.75 6.87 6.65
N SER A 243 -1.41 5.80 6.19
CA SER A 243 -2.43 5.86 5.15
C SER A 243 -3.70 6.58 5.62
N TYR A 244 -3.98 6.55 6.92
CA TYR A 244 -5.15 7.18 7.55
C TYR A 244 -4.85 8.56 8.11
N TRP A 245 -3.58 8.81 8.50
CA TRP A 245 -3.14 10.07 9.08
C TRP A 245 -3.21 11.22 8.06
N LYS A 246 -3.58 12.41 8.54
CA LYS A 246 -3.56 13.66 7.77
C LYS A 246 -2.67 14.69 8.44
N PRO A 247 -2.04 15.60 7.69
CA PRO A 247 -1.23 16.67 8.26
C PRO A 247 -1.95 17.45 9.37
N GLY A 248 -1.29 17.57 10.53
CA GLY A 248 -1.82 18.24 11.71
C GLY A 248 -2.61 17.34 12.68
N GLU A 249 -2.96 16.13 12.29
CA GLU A 249 -3.60 15.15 13.19
C GLU A 249 -2.57 14.44 14.07
N GLU A 250 -3.06 13.84 15.15
CA GLU A 250 -2.27 12.98 16.04
C GLU A 250 -2.45 11.51 15.65
N ILE A 251 -1.43 10.72 15.95
CA ILE A 251 -1.54 9.26 16.07
C ILE A 251 -1.40 8.85 17.53
N ALA A 252 -1.99 7.74 17.90
CA ALA A 252 -1.85 7.17 19.24
C ALA A 252 -1.15 5.80 19.15
N ILE A 253 -0.28 5.54 20.13
CA ILE A 253 0.44 4.27 20.25
C ILE A 253 0.18 3.69 21.64
N ASP A 254 -0.36 2.48 21.69
CA ASP A 254 -0.40 1.64 22.89
C ASP A 254 0.94 0.88 22.98
N PHE A 255 1.76 1.24 23.95
CA PHE A 255 3.03 0.58 24.25
C PHE A 255 2.89 -0.65 25.15
N LEU A 256 1.71 -0.90 25.66
CA LEU A 256 1.42 -2.02 26.55
C LEU A 256 0.28 -2.91 25.99
N PRO A 257 0.37 -3.34 24.71
CA PRO A 257 -0.66 -4.17 24.11
C PRO A 257 -0.81 -5.47 24.90
N GLY A 258 -2.06 -5.84 25.19
CA GLY A 258 -2.35 -7.07 25.96
C GLY A 258 -2.34 -6.90 27.49
N THR A 259 -1.94 -5.76 28.04
CA THR A 259 -2.12 -5.50 29.47
C THR A 259 -3.59 -5.17 29.78
N THR A 260 -4.11 -5.75 30.82
CA THR A 260 -5.51 -5.55 31.28
C THR A 260 -5.54 -5.06 32.73
N GLY A 261 -6.67 -4.50 33.15
CA GLY A 261 -6.86 -4.05 34.54
C GLY A 261 -5.90 -2.91 34.93
N ASP A 262 -5.66 -2.80 36.22
CA ASP A 262 -4.77 -1.81 36.85
C ASP A 262 -3.32 -2.35 36.91
N TRP A 263 -2.72 -2.68 35.75
CA TRP A 263 -1.42 -3.34 35.65
C TRP A 263 -0.31 -2.66 36.49
N LEU A 264 -0.20 -1.32 36.46
CA LEU A 264 0.79 -0.61 37.26
C LEU A 264 0.52 -0.71 38.77
N LEU A 265 -0.73 -0.79 39.21
CA LEU A 265 -1.07 -0.99 40.61
C LEU A 265 -0.79 -2.42 41.06
N ASP A 266 -1.02 -3.40 40.19
CA ASP A 266 -0.62 -4.79 40.47
C ASP A 266 0.87 -4.87 40.65
N ARG A 267 1.67 -4.26 39.76
CA ARG A 267 3.14 -4.20 39.90
C ARG A 267 3.61 -3.46 41.15
N LYS A 268 2.92 -2.38 41.53
CA LYS A 268 3.19 -1.70 42.83
C LYS A 268 3.00 -2.62 44.01
N ARG A 269 1.95 -3.46 44.00
CA ARG A 269 1.68 -4.45 45.10
C ARG A 269 2.71 -5.55 45.12
N ASP A 270 3.09 -6.06 43.94
CA ASP A 270 4.05 -7.17 43.83
C ASP A 270 5.48 -6.75 44.17
N ASN A 271 5.90 -5.55 43.74
CA ASN A 271 7.24 -5.00 43.95
C ASN A 271 7.21 -3.49 44.20
N PRO A 272 6.89 -3.05 45.44
CA PRO A 272 6.79 -1.62 45.77
C PRO A 272 8.10 -0.85 45.68
N ARG A 273 9.26 -1.54 45.69
CA ARG A 273 10.59 -0.91 45.57
C ARG A 273 11.02 -0.73 44.10
N ALA A 274 10.31 -1.29 43.13
CA ALA A 274 10.60 -1.09 41.72
C ALA A 274 10.43 0.38 41.34
N THR A 275 11.20 0.85 40.37
CA THR A 275 11.02 2.14 39.74
C THR A 275 10.23 1.98 38.44
N MET A 276 9.58 3.04 37.95
CA MET A 276 8.92 3.04 36.65
C MET A 276 9.86 2.59 35.51
N ARG A 277 11.11 3.05 35.56
CA ARG A 277 12.13 2.70 34.56
C ARG A 277 12.46 1.20 34.58
N SER A 278 12.69 0.60 35.76
CA SER A 278 12.98 -0.83 35.86
C SER A 278 11.81 -1.66 35.35
N LEU A 279 10.60 -1.30 35.73
CA LEU A 279 9.39 -2.01 35.33
C LEU A 279 9.16 -1.96 33.80
N LEU A 280 9.34 -0.78 33.19
CA LEU A 280 9.16 -0.66 31.74
C LEU A 280 10.24 -1.41 30.96
N ARG A 281 11.46 -1.53 31.49
CA ARG A 281 12.53 -2.33 30.88
C ARG A 281 12.25 -3.84 30.87
N ASP A 282 11.38 -4.32 31.74
CA ASP A 282 10.96 -5.73 31.75
C ASP A 282 10.03 -6.07 30.55
N VAL A 283 9.35 -5.07 29.99
CA VAL A 283 8.31 -5.27 28.96
C VAL A 283 8.58 -4.54 27.66
N LEU A 284 9.52 -3.60 27.64
CA LEU A 284 9.89 -2.78 26.48
C LEU A 284 11.42 -2.78 26.28
N PRO A 285 11.89 -2.53 25.05
CA PRO A 285 13.31 -2.28 24.80
C PRO A 285 13.86 -1.18 25.71
N ALA A 286 15.01 -1.40 26.34
CA ALA A 286 15.55 -0.56 27.42
C ALA A 286 15.59 0.93 27.06
N ARG A 287 16.08 1.28 25.87
CA ARG A 287 16.17 2.71 25.42
C ARG A 287 14.79 3.36 25.29
N LEU A 288 13.76 2.63 24.86
CA LEU A 288 12.40 3.13 24.80
C LEU A 288 11.80 3.28 26.21
N ALA A 289 11.99 2.26 27.04
CA ALA A 289 11.55 2.28 28.44
C ALA A 289 12.11 3.50 29.21
N ASP A 290 13.38 3.84 28.99
CA ASP A 290 14.03 4.98 29.63
C ASP A 290 13.38 6.32 29.26
N ILE A 291 13.14 6.55 27.98
CA ILE A 291 12.48 7.78 27.50
C ILE A 291 11.04 7.87 28.04
N LEU A 292 10.30 6.77 27.97
CA LEU A 292 8.91 6.74 28.47
C LEU A 292 8.86 7.00 29.98
N ALA A 293 9.75 6.36 30.78
CA ALA A 293 9.82 6.56 32.21
C ALA A 293 10.14 8.03 32.56
N GLU A 294 11.11 8.63 31.89
CA GLU A 294 11.46 10.05 32.05
C GLU A 294 10.27 10.97 31.75
N LYS A 295 9.59 10.75 30.64
CA LYS A 295 8.43 11.55 30.22
C LYS A 295 7.20 11.34 31.10
N LEU A 296 7.09 10.23 31.83
CA LEU A 296 6.03 10.01 32.82
C LEU A 296 6.30 10.80 34.13
N GLY A 297 7.55 11.13 34.43
CA GLY A 297 7.93 11.97 35.57
C GLY A 297 7.70 11.32 36.94
N ILE A 298 7.63 9.97 37.02
CA ILE A 298 7.53 9.24 38.27
C ILE A 298 8.92 8.73 38.65
N GLU A 299 9.64 9.57 39.41
CA GLU A 299 11.04 9.31 39.78
C GLU A 299 11.20 8.46 41.05
N THR A 300 10.12 8.34 41.84
CA THR A 300 10.11 7.55 43.09
C THR A 300 9.90 6.06 42.84
N GLU A 301 10.18 5.24 43.88
CA GLU A 301 9.71 3.85 43.88
C GLU A 301 8.19 3.78 43.77
N LEU A 302 7.67 2.74 43.11
CA LEU A 302 6.23 2.58 42.87
C LEU A 302 5.40 2.61 44.15
N GLY A 303 5.94 2.09 45.24
CA GLY A 303 5.32 2.09 46.58
C GLY A 303 4.99 3.50 47.07
N ASN A 304 5.82 4.49 46.73
CA ASN A 304 5.70 5.88 47.14
C ASN A 304 4.85 6.72 46.17
N ALA A 305 4.56 6.20 44.95
CA ALA A 305 3.73 6.87 43.97
C ALA A 305 2.24 6.70 44.34
N SER A 306 1.42 7.75 44.15
CA SER A 306 -0.03 7.64 44.36
C SER A 306 -0.69 6.75 43.31
N ASP A 307 -1.74 6.04 43.70
CA ASP A 307 -2.50 5.19 42.80
C ASP A 307 -3.10 5.99 41.61
N LYS A 308 -3.47 7.25 41.88
CA LYS A 308 -3.95 8.16 40.84
C LYS A 308 -2.85 8.48 39.80
N ALA A 309 -1.62 8.70 40.24
CA ALA A 309 -0.49 8.97 39.33
C ALA A 309 -0.16 7.72 38.50
N LEU A 310 -0.18 6.54 39.11
CA LEU A 310 0.07 5.27 38.39
C LEU A 310 -1.00 4.97 37.36
N ARG A 311 -2.29 5.17 37.67
CA ARG A 311 -3.37 5.03 36.69
C ARG A 311 -3.21 6.00 35.51
N ALA A 312 -2.91 7.27 35.79
CA ALA A 312 -2.69 8.26 34.73
C ALA A 312 -1.46 7.89 33.86
N ALA A 313 -0.39 7.37 34.46
CA ALA A 313 0.77 6.87 33.73
C ALA A 313 0.42 5.68 32.81
N GLN A 314 -0.36 4.73 33.33
CA GLN A 314 -0.81 3.58 32.55
C GLN A 314 -1.71 3.99 31.37
N GLU A 315 -2.67 4.89 31.60
CA GLU A 315 -3.51 5.42 30.52
C GLU A 315 -2.67 6.11 29.45
N ARG A 316 -1.66 6.89 29.87
CA ARG A 316 -0.73 7.55 28.93
C ARG A 316 0.10 6.52 28.14
N LEU A 317 0.59 5.46 28.76
CA LEU A 317 1.32 4.38 28.08
C LEU A 317 0.45 3.61 27.10
N LYS A 318 -0.81 3.41 27.43
CA LYS A 318 -1.79 2.75 26.54
C LYS A 318 -2.32 3.66 25.44
N ARG A 319 -2.11 4.97 25.55
CA ARG A 319 -2.52 5.96 24.53
C ARG A 319 -1.50 7.09 24.44
N TRP A 320 -0.28 6.73 24.07
CA TRP A 320 0.77 7.71 23.85
C TRP A 320 0.56 8.43 22.53
N THR A 321 0.32 9.74 22.57
CA THR A 321 0.08 10.51 21.36
C THR A 321 1.37 11.08 20.78
N PHE A 322 1.47 11.02 19.46
CA PHE A 322 2.49 11.71 18.66
C PHE A 322 1.78 12.63 17.67
N ARG A 323 2.38 13.79 17.42
CA ARG A 323 1.95 14.70 16.36
C ARG A 323 3.02 14.76 15.27
N PRO A 324 2.96 13.86 14.27
CA PRO A 324 3.95 13.82 13.21
C PRO A 324 4.05 15.18 12.49
N SER A 325 5.28 15.63 12.24
CA SER A 325 5.54 16.86 11.48
C SER A 325 5.33 16.68 9.98
N GLY A 326 5.25 15.44 9.50
CA GLY A 326 5.06 15.08 8.10
C GLY A 326 5.33 13.61 7.84
N THR A 327 5.59 13.29 6.57
CA THR A 327 6.00 11.95 6.11
C THR A 327 7.36 12.03 5.40
N GLU A 328 7.99 10.90 5.13
CA GLU A 328 9.18 10.84 4.27
C GLU A 328 8.86 10.97 2.76
N GLY A 329 7.62 11.28 2.42
CA GLY A 329 7.14 11.59 1.07
C GLY A 329 7.08 10.39 0.12
N PHE A 330 6.74 10.66 -1.14
CA PHE A 330 6.62 9.64 -2.18
C PHE A 330 7.90 8.84 -2.41
N ALA A 331 9.05 9.41 -2.09
CA ALA A 331 10.34 8.72 -2.24
C ALA A 331 10.46 7.46 -1.35
N LYS A 332 9.71 7.41 -0.26
CA LYS A 332 9.69 6.31 0.72
C LYS A 332 8.32 5.64 0.85
N ALA A 333 7.30 6.20 0.23
CA ALA A 333 5.96 5.63 0.25
C ALA A 333 5.92 4.33 -0.58
N GLU A 334 5.36 3.27 -0.04
CA GLU A 334 5.16 2.03 -0.81
C GLU A 334 4.04 2.20 -1.84
N VAL A 335 3.00 2.97 -1.50
CA VAL A 335 1.82 3.20 -2.33
C VAL A 335 1.32 4.64 -2.21
N THR A 336 0.31 4.96 -3.01
CA THR A 336 -0.39 6.25 -3.03
C THR A 336 -1.81 6.08 -2.54
N VAL A 337 -2.26 6.92 -1.59
CA VAL A 337 -3.69 7.12 -1.27
C VAL A 337 -4.23 8.22 -2.15
N GLY A 338 -5.48 8.07 -2.63
CA GLY A 338 -6.08 8.93 -3.63
C GLY A 338 -5.84 8.40 -5.04
N GLY A 339 -6.06 9.24 -6.05
CA GLY A 339 -5.96 8.87 -7.45
C GLY A 339 -7.24 9.15 -8.23
N ILE A 340 -7.46 8.47 -9.36
CA ILE A 340 -8.64 8.63 -10.19
C ILE A 340 -9.88 8.28 -9.37
N SER A 341 -10.80 9.25 -9.26
CA SER A 341 -11.98 9.12 -8.40
C SER A 341 -12.84 7.94 -8.82
N THR A 342 -13.17 7.07 -7.86
CA THR A 342 -14.08 5.95 -8.05
C THR A 342 -15.50 6.38 -8.47
N ALA A 343 -15.88 7.63 -8.22
CA ALA A 343 -17.14 8.19 -8.69
C ALA A 343 -17.20 8.32 -10.23
N GLU A 344 -16.05 8.47 -10.87
CA GLU A 344 -15.93 8.60 -12.33
C GLU A 344 -15.95 7.23 -13.05
N LEU A 345 -15.74 6.12 -12.31
CA LEU A 345 -15.58 4.78 -12.87
C LEU A 345 -16.77 3.87 -12.55
N SER A 346 -16.98 2.88 -13.41
CA SER A 346 -17.86 1.74 -13.14
C SER A 346 -17.18 0.76 -12.20
N SER A 347 -17.79 0.41 -11.07
CA SER A 347 -17.23 -0.59 -10.13
C SER A 347 -17.25 -2.02 -10.69
N LYS A 348 -17.96 -2.27 -11.79
CA LYS A 348 -18.00 -3.57 -12.47
C LYS A 348 -16.90 -3.70 -13.51
N THR A 349 -16.69 -2.66 -14.33
CA THR A 349 -15.86 -2.73 -15.54
C THR A 349 -14.57 -1.92 -15.41
N LEU A 350 -14.44 -1.04 -14.41
CA LEU A 350 -13.38 -0.04 -14.26
C LEU A 350 -13.36 0.99 -15.42
N GLU A 351 -14.37 1.00 -16.29
CA GLU A 351 -14.54 1.93 -17.38
C GLU A 351 -14.98 3.31 -16.88
N ALA A 352 -14.48 4.36 -17.48
CA ALA A 352 -14.88 5.73 -17.21
C ALA A 352 -16.32 5.98 -17.68
N LYS A 353 -17.18 6.46 -16.80
CA LYS A 353 -18.62 6.67 -17.11
C LYS A 353 -18.88 7.71 -18.20
N LYS A 354 -17.96 8.66 -18.37
CA LYS A 354 -18.08 9.79 -19.31
C LYS A 354 -17.30 9.60 -20.60
N VAL A 355 -16.37 8.65 -20.63
CA VAL A 355 -15.48 8.41 -21.77
C VAL A 355 -15.51 6.92 -22.10
N PRO A 356 -16.41 6.50 -22.98
CA PRO A 356 -16.51 5.10 -23.39
C PRO A 356 -15.17 4.57 -23.92
N GLY A 357 -14.84 3.35 -23.55
CA GLY A 357 -13.58 2.72 -23.91
C GLY A 357 -12.35 3.15 -23.08
N LEU A 358 -12.48 4.14 -22.17
CA LEU A 358 -11.39 4.50 -21.25
C LEU A 358 -11.53 3.74 -19.94
N TYR A 359 -10.49 3.01 -19.55
CA TYR A 359 -10.42 2.23 -18.30
C TYR A 359 -9.30 2.73 -17.40
N ALA A 360 -9.45 2.58 -16.08
CA ALA A 360 -8.38 2.84 -15.13
C ALA A 360 -8.33 1.72 -14.09
N ILE A 361 -7.13 1.17 -13.82
CA ILE A 361 -6.93 0.00 -12.97
C ILE A 361 -5.71 0.14 -12.04
N GLY A 362 -5.64 -0.71 -11.02
CA GLY A 362 -4.54 -0.74 -10.07
C GLY A 362 -4.42 0.52 -9.24
N GLU A 363 -3.19 0.89 -8.89
CA GLU A 363 -2.88 2.03 -8.01
C GLU A 363 -3.21 3.40 -8.62
N ALA A 364 -3.51 3.49 -9.91
CA ALA A 364 -3.98 4.73 -10.52
C ALA A 364 -5.37 5.17 -9.99
N VAL A 365 -6.17 4.22 -9.52
CA VAL A 365 -7.53 4.43 -8.99
C VAL A 365 -7.48 4.71 -7.50
N ASP A 366 -8.40 5.55 -6.99
CA ASP A 366 -8.58 5.85 -5.55
C ASP A 366 -9.07 4.61 -4.78
N VAL A 367 -8.24 3.57 -4.74
CA VAL A 367 -8.37 2.34 -3.94
C VAL A 367 -6.99 1.93 -3.47
N THR A 368 -6.76 2.02 -2.16
CA THR A 368 -5.47 1.75 -1.54
C THR A 368 -5.61 0.66 -0.49
N GLY A 369 -4.90 -0.44 -0.68
CA GLY A 369 -4.88 -1.57 0.25
C GLY A 369 -3.94 -1.36 1.43
N TRP A 370 -4.17 -2.12 2.48
CA TRP A 370 -3.28 -2.23 3.63
C TRP A 370 -1.90 -2.78 3.23
N LEU A 371 -0.95 -2.71 4.17
CA LEU A 371 0.36 -3.34 4.04
C LEU A 371 0.19 -4.87 4.04
N GLY A 372 0.89 -5.56 3.12
CA GLY A 372 0.92 -7.02 3.15
C GLY A 372 0.17 -7.73 2.03
N GLY A 373 0.38 -7.32 0.77
CA GLY A 373 -0.13 -8.00 -0.43
C GLY A 373 -1.48 -7.49 -0.95
N TYR A 374 -2.19 -6.67 -0.18
CA TYR A 374 -3.51 -6.15 -0.56
C TYR A 374 -3.48 -5.29 -1.82
N ASN A 375 -2.45 -4.46 -2.01
CA ASN A 375 -2.32 -3.60 -3.19
C ASN A 375 -2.08 -4.41 -4.47
N PHE A 376 -1.36 -5.52 -4.37
CA PHE A 376 -1.23 -6.45 -5.48
C PHE A 376 -2.56 -7.17 -5.75
N GLN A 377 -3.28 -7.60 -4.72
CA GLN A 377 -4.60 -8.22 -4.91
C GLN A 377 -5.57 -7.27 -5.62
N TRP A 378 -5.55 -5.97 -5.29
CA TRP A 378 -6.32 -4.97 -6.03
C TRP A 378 -5.86 -4.84 -7.48
N ALA A 379 -4.55 -4.85 -7.73
CA ALA A 379 -4.01 -4.80 -9.08
C ALA A 379 -4.50 -5.99 -9.93
N TRP A 380 -4.46 -7.19 -9.38
CA TRP A 380 -4.97 -8.40 -10.05
C TRP A 380 -6.45 -8.31 -10.32
N ALA A 381 -7.25 -8.03 -9.29
CA ALA A 381 -8.71 -8.01 -9.37
C ALA A 381 -9.23 -6.92 -10.32
N SER A 382 -8.65 -5.70 -10.27
CA SER A 382 -9.03 -4.62 -11.16
C SER A 382 -8.61 -4.88 -12.61
N GLY A 383 -7.43 -5.49 -12.82
CA GLY A 383 -6.96 -5.91 -14.13
C GLY A 383 -7.88 -6.92 -14.78
N VAL A 384 -8.29 -7.96 -14.05
CA VAL A 384 -9.25 -8.96 -14.53
C VAL A 384 -10.61 -8.34 -14.81
N ALA A 385 -11.08 -7.43 -13.94
CA ALA A 385 -12.37 -6.79 -14.12
C ALA A 385 -12.45 -5.93 -15.40
N ALA A 386 -11.37 -5.19 -15.71
CA ALA A 386 -11.28 -4.43 -16.97
C ALA A 386 -11.18 -5.36 -18.18
N ALA A 387 -10.32 -6.39 -18.11
CA ALA A 387 -10.16 -7.36 -19.19
C ALA A 387 -11.46 -8.08 -19.57
N GLN A 388 -12.35 -8.33 -18.62
CA GLN A 388 -13.66 -8.93 -18.86
C GLN A 388 -14.63 -7.99 -19.61
N ALA A 389 -14.40 -6.69 -19.56
CA ALA A 389 -15.24 -5.67 -20.19
C ALA A 389 -14.72 -5.25 -21.57
N LEU A 390 -13.41 -5.46 -21.85
CA LEU A 390 -12.81 -5.28 -23.16
C LEU A 390 -13.33 -6.33 -24.15
#